data_ad011d448fc5452f68fcf4080f93e7f9
#
_entry.id   ad011d448fc5452f68fcf4080f93e7f9
#
_cell.length_a   1.000
_cell.length_b   1.000
_cell.length_c   1.000
_cell.angle_alpha   90.00
_cell.angle_beta   90.00
_cell.angle_gamma   90.00
#
_symmetry.space_group_name_H-M   'P 1'
#
loop_
_entity.id
_entity.type
_entity.pdbx_description
1 polymer ?
#
loop_
_entity_poly.entity_id
_entity_poly.type
_entity_poly.pdbx_seq_one_letter_code
_entity_poly.pdbx_strand_id
1 'polypeptide(L)'
;MRSLGLIWIAGAGLFGLAALAQAPSQPTTPFHPVGTMQQLMIDIIYPTSDALFYVDRDPPKNQQDWNVLRMQALTMAEAGNLLMMDGRARDQKNWVMESRMLIDIGAKAYKAAQAKDIDGIRALNDSLNAACVVCHYQYRPGYHRRRPTVETK
;
A
#
# COMPACT_ATOMS: atom_id res chain seq x y z
N MET A 1 -72.01 38.68 31.50
CA MET A 1 -71.81 37.38 30.92
C MET A 1 -70.86 37.56 29.76
N ARG A 2 -69.62 37.22 29.94
CA ARG A 2 -68.54 37.49 28.97
C ARG A 2 -68.06 36.13 28.36
N SER A 3 -68.28 35.95 27.06
CA SER A 3 -67.87 34.78 26.31
C SER A 3 -66.39 34.90 25.95
N LEU A 4 -65.52 33.99 26.40
CA LEU A 4 -64.19 33.87 25.96
C LEU A 4 -64.14 33.02 24.65
N GLY A 5 -63.71 33.62 23.57
CA GLY A 5 -63.41 32.90 22.31
C GLY A 5 -62.06 32.29 22.39
N LEU A 6 -61.98 30.98 22.13
CA LEU A 6 -60.76 30.21 21.99
C LEU A 6 -60.21 30.34 20.55
N ILE A 7 -59.05 30.94 20.43
CA ILE A 7 -58.36 31.05 19.14
C ILE A 7 -57.43 29.80 18.99
N TRP A 8 -57.68 28.95 18.00
CA TRP A 8 -56.81 27.86 17.60
C TRP A 8 -55.77 28.39 16.60
N ILE A 9 -54.52 28.39 17.00
CA ILE A 9 -53.42 28.69 16.10
C ILE A 9 -52.93 27.36 15.48
N ALA A 10 -53.23 27.14 14.21
CA ALA A 10 -52.72 26.04 13.44
C ALA A 10 -51.28 26.35 13.04
N GLY A 11 -50.32 25.72 13.71
CA GLY A 11 -48.91 25.78 13.33
C GLY A 11 -48.62 24.87 12.14
N ALA A 12 -48.43 25.45 10.96
CA ALA A 12 -47.94 24.72 9.78
C ALA A 12 -46.43 24.50 9.92
N GLY A 13 -46.03 23.28 10.29
CA GLY A 13 -44.63 22.85 10.29
C GLY A 13 -44.11 22.67 8.87
N LEU A 14 -43.24 23.56 8.42
CA LEU A 14 -42.47 23.41 7.20
C LEU A 14 -41.35 22.36 7.45
N PHE A 15 -41.60 21.12 7.04
CA PHE A 15 -40.55 20.11 6.92
C PHE A 15 -39.67 20.49 5.71
N GLY A 16 -38.54 21.16 6.00
CA GLY A 16 -37.48 21.39 5.00
C GLY A 16 -36.84 20.06 4.64
N LEU A 17 -37.11 19.53 3.44
CA LEU A 17 -36.33 18.47 2.82
C LEU A 17 -34.93 19.00 2.57
N ALA A 18 -33.97 18.68 3.46
CA ALA A 18 -32.56 18.87 3.18
C ALA A 18 -32.17 17.91 2.05
N ALA A 19 -32.06 18.41 0.82
CA ALA A 19 -31.49 17.68 -0.30
C ALA A 19 -30.02 17.40 0.04
N LEU A 20 -29.70 16.14 0.34
CA LEU A 20 -28.31 15.68 0.43
C LEU A 20 -27.70 15.84 -0.97
N ALA A 21 -26.96 16.92 -1.17
CA ALA A 21 -26.15 17.12 -2.37
C ALA A 21 -25.13 16.00 -2.43
N GLN A 22 -25.34 15.03 -3.32
CA GLN A 22 -24.33 14.02 -3.63
C GLN A 22 -23.12 14.73 -4.20
N ALA A 23 -21.96 14.59 -3.54
CA ALA A 23 -20.71 15.06 -4.09
C ALA A 23 -20.51 14.44 -5.48
N PRO A 24 -20.07 15.21 -6.48
CA PRO A 24 -19.86 14.68 -7.82
C PRO A 24 -18.85 13.52 -7.73
N SER A 25 -19.25 12.35 -8.22
CA SER A 25 -18.35 11.20 -8.32
C SER A 25 -17.20 11.59 -9.24
N GLN A 26 -15.97 11.58 -8.72
CA GLN A 26 -14.79 11.83 -9.54
C GLN A 26 -14.75 10.78 -10.67
N PRO A 27 -14.50 11.19 -11.92
CA PRO A 27 -14.34 10.22 -12.99
C PRO A 27 -13.19 9.27 -12.65
N THR A 28 -13.49 7.98 -12.53
CA THR A 28 -12.48 6.96 -12.33
C THR A 28 -11.70 6.81 -13.63
N THR A 29 -10.46 7.27 -13.66
CA THR A 29 -9.57 7.00 -14.81
C THR A 29 -9.28 5.51 -14.84
N PRO A 30 -9.59 4.80 -15.92
CA PRO A 30 -9.31 3.37 -16.00
C PRO A 30 -7.81 3.11 -15.96
N PHE A 31 -7.36 2.24 -15.09
CA PHE A 31 -5.98 1.78 -15.05
C PHE A 31 -5.75 0.68 -16.08
N HIS A 32 -4.61 0.73 -16.76
CA HIS A 32 -4.22 -0.26 -17.76
C HIS A 32 -2.93 -0.98 -17.34
N PRO A 33 -3.03 -2.18 -16.73
CA PRO A 33 -1.85 -2.98 -16.42
C PRO A 33 -1.11 -3.36 -17.70
N VAL A 34 0.17 -2.98 -17.81
CA VAL A 34 1.03 -3.30 -18.95
C VAL A 34 1.66 -4.69 -18.79
N GLY A 35 2.24 -4.94 -17.62
CA GLY A 35 2.88 -6.21 -17.32
C GLY A 35 1.98 -7.14 -16.49
N THR A 36 2.27 -8.43 -16.58
CA THR A 36 1.68 -9.46 -15.73
C THR A 36 2.12 -9.30 -14.27
N MET A 37 1.43 -9.95 -13.34
CA MET A 37 1.84 -10.01 -11.94
C MET A 37 3.26 -10.61 -11.78
N GLN A 38 3.60 -11.63 -12.57
CA GLN A 38 4.93 -12.23 -12.54
C GLN A 38 6.01 -11.23 -12.98
N GLN A 39 5.76 -10.47 -14.04
CA GLN A 39 6.70 -9.43 -14.50
C GLN A 39 6.85 -8.32 -13.46
N LEU A 40 5.76 -7.87 -12.85
CA LEU A 40 5.84 -6.88 -11.78
C LEU A 40 6.71 -7.37 -10.62
N MET A 41 6.58 -8.65 -10.23
CA MET A 41 7.39 -9.24 -9.17
C MET A 41 8.87 -9.37 -9.57
N ILE A 42 9.16 -9.85 -10.80
CA ILE A 42 10.53 -10.16 -11.22
C ILE A 42 11.28 -8.91 -11.68
N ASP A 43 10.61 -8.01 -12.41
CA ASP A 43 11.29 -6.91 -13.09
C ASP A 43 11.30 -5.62 -12.26
N ILE A 44 10.40 -5.50 -11.26
CA ILE A 44 10.29 -4.30 -10.44
C ILE A 44 10.52 -4.60 -8.94
N ILE A 45 9.71 -5.48 -8.34
CA ILE A 45 9.75 -5.68 -6.88
C ILE A 45 11.01 -6.43 -6.44
N TYR A 46 11.40 -7.48 -7.15
CA TYR A 46 12.57 -8.27 -6.79
C TYR A 46 13.88 -7.45 -6.82
N PRO A 47 14.25 -6.75 -7.90
CA PRO A 47 15.51 -6.01 -7.92
C PRO A 47 15.53 -4.86 -6.91
N THR A 48 14.39 -4.22 -6.64
CA THR A 48 14.30 -3.13 -5.67
C THR A 48 14.38 -3.64 -4.23
N SER A 49 13.76 -4.79 -3.94
CA SER A 49 13.88 -5.43 -2.62
C SER A 49 15.27 -6.01 -2.39
N ASP A 50 15.91 -6.60 -3.40
CA ASP A 50 17.29 -7.13 -3.32
C ASP A 50 18.29 -6.03 -2.96
N ALA A 51 18.16 -4.85 -3.55
CA ALA A 51 19.00 -3.69 -3.22
C ALA A 51 18.89 -3.26 -1.75
N LEU A 52 17.72 -3.40 -1.14
CA LEU A 52 17.51 -3.07 0.28
C LEU A 52 17.95 -4.20 1.21
N PHE A 53 17.59 -5.45 0.90
CA PHE A 53 17.96 -6.62 1.70
C PHE A 53 19.47 -6.79 1.82
N TYR A 54 20.18 -6.53 0.75
CA TYR A 54 21.61 -6.78 0.66
C TYR A 54 22.44 -5.51 0.54
N VAL A 55 21.95 -4.42 1.17
CA VAL A 55 22.65 -3.13 1.17
C VAL A 55 24.09 -3.23 1.67
N ASP A 56 24.41 -4.20 2.51
CA ASP A 56 25.78 -4.45 3.01
C ASP A 56 26.67 -5.14 2.00
N ARG A 57 26.14 -5.74 0.94
CA ARG A 57 26.94 -6.38 -0.12
C ARG A 57 27.68 -5.33 -0.94
N ASP A 58 27.01 -4.20 -1.21
CA ASP A 58 27.59 -3.03 -1.87
C ASP A 58 27.02 -1.74 -1.28
N PRO A 59 27.53 -1.33 -0.10
CA PRO A 59 27.00 -0.16 0.60
C PRO A 59 27.31 1.12 -0.19
N PRO A 60 26.41 2.13 -0.15
CA PRO A 60 26.62 3.41 -0.83
C PRO A 60 27.91 4.10 -0.38
N LYS A 61 28.78 4.46 -1.34
CA LYS A 61 30.09 5.07 -1.10
C LYS A 61 30.12 6.57 -1.43
N ASN A 62 29.19 7.01 -2.24
CA ASN A 62 29.10 8.40 -2.72
C ASN A 62 27.65 8.85 -2.90
N GLN A 63 27.45 10.11 -3.28
CA GLN A 63 26.11 10.67 -3.46
C GLN A 63 25.31 9.97 -4.57
N GLN A 64 25.97 9.49 -5.62
CA GLN A 64 25.30 8.80 -6.72
C GLN A 64 24.74 7.45 -6.24
N ASP A 65 25.49 6.70 -5.44
CA ASP A 65 25.02 5.42 -4.89
C ASP A 65 23.81 5.61 -3.97
N TRP A 66 23.83 6.66 -3.14
CA TRP A 66 22.67 7.02 -2.32
C TRP A 66 21.44 7.41 -3.16
N ASN A 67 21.65 8.11 -4.28
CA ASN A 67 20.57 8.43 -5.20
C ASN A 67 19.96 7.17 -5.83
N VAL A 68 20.80 6.19 -6.21
CA VAL A 68 20.35 4.90 -6.74
C VAL A 68 19.55 4.15 -5.68
N LEU A 69 20.08 4.01 -4.46
CA LEU A 69 19.38 3.31 -3.37
C LEU A 69 18.04 3.97 -3.02
N ARG A 70 18.01 5.30 -2.99
CA ARG A 70 16.78 6.07 -2.80
C ARG A 70 15.75 5.82 -3.92
N MET A 71 16.20 5.75 -5.17
CA MET A 71 15.35 5.42 -6.31
C MET A 71 14.77 4.01 -6.19
N GLN A 72 15.58 3.02 -5.80
CA GLN A 72 15.14 1.64 -5.58
C GLN A 72 14.06 1.58 -4.48
N ALA A 73 14.28 2.26 -3.37
CA ALA A 73 13.31 2.32 -2.28
C ALA A 73 11.97 2.96 -2.70
N LEU A 74 12.03 4.06 -3.46
CA LEU A 74 10.83 4.72 -4.01
C LEU A 74 10.10 3.78 -4.98
N THR A 75 10.83 3.15 -5.89
CA THR A 75 10.24 2.22 -6.87
C THR A 75 9.54 1.06 -6.17
N MET A 76 10.13 0.52 -5.10
CA MET A 76 9.48 -0.53 -4.30
C MET A 76 8.19 -0.03 -3.63
N ALA A 77 8.20 1.17 -3.05
CA ALA A 77 7.00 1.75 -2.45
C ALA A 77 5.89 1.93 -3.49
N GLU A 78 6.21 2.50 -4.65
CA GLU A 78 5.24 2.72 -5.73
C GLU A 78 4.76 1.40 -6.35
N ALA A 79 5.59 0.36 -6.38
CA ALA A 79 5.17 -0.98 -6.82
C ALA A 79 4.05 -1.55 -5.95
N GLY A 80 4.00 -1.23 -4.66
CA GLY A 80 2.88 -1.57 -3.78
C GLY A 80 1.55 -0.98 -4.26
N ASN A 81 1.55 0.25 -4.78
CA ASN A 81 0.38 0.87 -5.41
C ASN A 81 -0.02 0.12 -6.69
N LEU A 82 0.96 -0.32 -7.48
CA LEU A 82 0.70 -1.11 -8.69
C LEU A 82 0.06 -2.48 -8.39
N LEU A 83 0.31 -3.05 -7.21
CA LEU A 83 -0.35 -4.29 -6.77
C LEU A 83 -1.85 -4.10 -6.52
N MET A 84 -2.26 -2.90 -6.11
CA MET A 84 -3.65 -2.58 -5.78
C MET A 84 -4.48 -2.10 -6.97
N MET A 85 -3.88 -1.97 -8.16
CA MET A 85 -4.60 -1.55 -9.37
C MET A 85 -5.72 -2.54 -9.71
N ASP A 86 -6.80 -2.03 -10.27
CA ASP A 86 -7.88 -2.84 -10.85
C ASP A 86 -7.31 -3.86 -11.85
N GLY A 87 -7.78 -5.09 -11.76
CA GLY A 87 -7.28 -6.22 -12.53
C GLY A 87 -6.03 -6.91 -11.96
N ARG A 88 -5.38 -6.34 -10.92
CA ARG A 88 -4.28 -6.97 -10.17
C ARG A 88 -4.68 -7.38 -8.77
N ALA A 89 -5.45 -6.55 -8.08
CA ALA A 89 -5.92 -6.82 -6.73
C ALA A 89 -6.71 -8.14 -6.68
N ARG A 90 -6.39 -9.01 -5.71
CA ARG A 90 -7.06 -10.31 -5.52
C ARG A 90 -8.27 -10.21 -4.61
N ASP A 91 -8.23 -9.31 -3.63
CA ASP A 91 -9.33 -8.95 -2.74
C ASP A 91 -9.12 -7.54 -2.17
N GLN A 92 -10.17 -7.00 -1.54
CA GLN A 92 -10.17 -5.64 -0.99
C GLN A 92 -9.75 -5.58 0.48
N LYS A 93 -9.38 -6.69 1.10
CA LYS A 93 -9.01 -6.76 2.52
C LYS A 93 -7.53 -7.12 2.70
N ASN A 94 -7.21 -8.39 2.61
CA ASN A 94 -5.85 -8.88 2.90
C ASN A 94 -4.86 -8.43 1.84
N TRP A 95 -5.22 -8.54 0.56
CA TRP A 95 -4.36 -8.06 -0.52
C TRP A 95 -3.99 -6.58 -0.38
N VAL A 96 -4.98 -5.73 -0.09
CA VAL A 96 -4.75 -4.29 0.09
C VAL A 96 -3.90 -4.01 1.33
N MET A 97 -4.18 -4.71 2.43
CA MET A 97 -3.40 -4.58 3.67
C MET A 97 -1.93 -4.96 3.45
N GLU A 98 -1.66 -6.09 2.81
CA GLU A 98 -0.32 -6.61 2.56
C GLU A 98 0.44 -5.75 1.53
N SER A 99 -0.26 -5.24 0.51
CA SER A 99 0.32 -4.26 -0.42
C SER A 99 0.72 -2.95 0.28
N ARG A 100 -0.07 -2.49 1.24
CA ARG A 100 0.26 -1.31 2.06
C ARG A 100 1.49 -1.55 2.95
N MET A 101 1.67 -2.75 3.48
CA MET A 101 2.91 -3.07 4.22
C MET A 101 4.15 -2.84 3.36
N LEU A 102 4.12 -3.25 2.10
CA LEU A 102 5.23 -3.01 1.16
C LEU A 102 5.44 -1.51 0.90
N ILE A 103 4.36 -0.75 0.72
CA ILE A 103 4.42 0.72 0.55
C ILE A 103 5.08 1.36 1.77
N ASP A 104 4.62 1.02 2.97
CA ASP A 104 5.10 1.63 4.21
C ASP A 104 6.59 1.35 4.45
N ILE A 105 7.04 0.14 4.16
CA ILE A 105 8.45 -0.25 4.29
C ILE A 105 9.29 0.48 3.23
N GLY A 106 8.85 0.51 1.98
CA GLY A 106 9.51 1.25 0.91
C GLY A 106 9.61 2.75 1.19
N ALA A 107 8.56 3.35 1.75
CA ALA A 107 8.56 4.75 2.15
C ALA A 107 9.55 5.04 3.31
N LYS A 108 9.67 4.12 4.27
CA LYS A 108 10.68 4.22 5.35
C LYS A 108 12.08 4.09 4.78
N ALA A 109 12.34 3.12 3.90
CA ALA A 109 13.62 2.94 3.23
C ALA A 109 13.99 4.17 2.38
N TYR A 110 13.02 4.75 1.67
CA TYR A 110 13.21 5.98 0.91
C TYR A 110 13.68 7.15 1.80
N LYS A 111 13.05 7.34 2.95
CA LYS A 111 13.44 8.39 3.92
C LYS A 111 14.82 8.12 4.52
N ALA A 112 15.13 6.86 4.86
CA ALA A 112 16.44 6.47 5.37
C ALA A 112 17.53 6.74 4.31
N ALA A 113 17.29 6.38 3.04
CA ALA A 113 18.22 6.65 1.95
C ALA A 113 18.41 8.16 1.68
N GLN A 114 17.36 8.98 1.83
CA GLN A 114 17.48 10.44 1.77
C GLN A 114 18.36 11.00 2.89
N ALA A 115 18.23 10.44 4.10
CA ALA A 115 19.03 10.81 5.27
C ALA A 115 20.44 10.18 5.26
N LYS A 116 20.76 9.30 4.30
CA LYS A 116 21.98 8.49 4.25
C LYS A 116 22.16 7.60 5.48
N ASP A 117 21.05 7.14 6.03
CA ASP A 117 20.97 6.30 7.22
C ASP A 117 20.97 4.81 6.79
N ILE A 118 22.17 4.22 6.74
CA ILE A 118 22.34 2.82 6.37
C ILE A 118 21.76 1.87 7.43
N ASP A 119 21.86 2.23 8.70
CA ASP A 119 21.35 1.42 9.80
C ASP A 119 19.82 1.43 9.84
N GLY A 120 19.22 2.57 9.50
CA GLY A 120 17.78 2.66 9.28
C GLY A 120 17.28 1.75 8.16
N ILE A 121 18.07 1.57 7.07
CA ILE A 121 17.72 0.61 6.01
C ILE A 121 17.86 -0.83 6.50
N ARG A 122 18.97 -1.18 7.19
CA ARG A 122 19.19 -2.52 7.76
C ARG A 122 18.07 -2.93 8.71
N ALA A 123 17.60 -2.00 9.54
CA ALA A 123 16.54 -2.24 10.50
C ALA A 123 15.18 -2.60 9.87
N LEU A 124 15.00 -2.38 8.55
CA LEU A 124 13.79 -2.74 7.84
C LEU A 124 13.78 -4.19 7.32
N ASN A 125 14.90 -4.90 7.34
CA ASN A 125 15.03 -6.21 6.69
C ASN A 125 14.00 -7.24 7.19
N ASP A 126 13.81 -7.37 8.50
CA ASP A 126 12.83 -8.31 9.05
C ASP A 126 11.40 -7.95 8.65
N SER A 127 11.05 -6.67 8.67
CA SER A 127 9.74 -6.19 8.26
C SER A 127 9.50 -6.39 6.77
N LEU A 128 10.52 -6.17 5.93
CA LEU A 128 10.46 -6.39 4.49
C LEU A 128 10.28 -7.88 4.17
N ASN A 129 11.04 -8.73 4.84
CA ASN A 129 10.87 -10.18 4.71
C ASN A 129 9.47 -10.63 5.11
N ALA A 130 8.97 -10.14 6.24
CA ALA A 130 7.63 -10.46 6.72
C ALA A 130 6.54 -10.07 5.71
N ALA A 131 6.61 -8.86 5.13
CA ALA A 131 5.67 -8.41 4.11
C ALA A 131 5.66 -9.32 2.88
N CYS A 132 6.84 -9.74 2.40
CA CYS A 132 6.95 -10.67 1.27
C CYS A 132 6.36 -12.05 1.61
N VAL A 133 6.72 -12.59 2.77
CA VAL A 133 6.33 -13.96 3.17
C VAL A 133 4.82 -14.06 3.37
N VAL A 134 4.19 -13.10 4.06
CA VAL A 134 2.75 -13.13 4.36
C VAL A 134 1.95 -13.13 3.05
N CYS A 135 2.23 -12.22 2.14
CA CYS A 135 1.55 -12.12 0.86
C CYS A 135 1.79 -13.36 -0.02
N HIS A 136 3.04 -13.80 -0.15
CA HIS A 136 3.37 -14.98 -0.95
C HIS A 136 2.77 -16.27 -0.35
N TYR A 137 2.66 -16.35 0.97
CA TYR A 137 2.02 -17.50 1.62
C TYR A 137 0.55 -17.62 1.20
N GLN A 138 -0.15 -16.51 1.09
CA GLN A 138 -1.58 -16.50 0.77
C GLN A 138 -1.84 -16.56 -0.74
N TYR A 139 -1.06 -15.84 -1.55
CA TYR A 139 -1.42 -15.59 -2.95
C TYR A 139 -0.50 -16.22 -3.99
N ARG A 140 0.70 -16.70 -3.62
CA ARG A 140 1.62 -17.32 -4.58
C ARG A 140 1.40 -18.83 -4.66
N PRO A 141 0.89 -19.37 -5.79
CA PRO A 141 0.69 -20.80 -5.93
C PRO A 141 1.97 -21.61 -5.68
N GLY A 142 1.87 -22.66 -4.86
CA GLY A 142 2.98 -23.56 -4.58
C GLY A 142 4.07 -23.03 -3.65
N TYR A 143 3.90 -21.83 -3.07
CA TYR A 143 4.87 -21.29 -2.12
C TYR A 143 5.09 -22.19 -0.90
N HIS A 144 4.02 -22.81 -0.38
CA HIS A 144 4.07 -23.74 0.75
C HIS A 144 4.84 -25.05 0.47
N ARG A 145 4.95 -25.45 -0.81
CA ARG A 145 5.60 -26.70 -1.20
C ARG A 145 7.13 -26.59 -1.21
N ARG A 146 7.68 -25.41 -1.02
CA ARG A 146 9.12 -25.11 -1.06
C ARG A 146 9.75 -24.91 0.31
N ARG A 147 9.10 -25.36 1.41
CA ARG A 147 9.81 -25.41 2.69
C ARG A 147 10.98 -26.36 2.53
N PRO A 148 12.24 -25.88 2.68
CA PRO A 148 13.34 -26.82 2.87
C PRO A 148 13.01 -27.64 4.12
N THR A 149 12.97 -28.95 3.98
CA THR A 149 13.01 -29.84 5.14
C THR A 149 14.36 -29.58 5.79
N VAL A 150 14.39 -28.89 6.92
CA VAL A 150 15.57 -28.86 7.77
C VAL A 150 15.69 -30.28 8.30
N GLU A 151 16.54 -31.08 7.65
CA GLU A 151 17.01 -32.35 8.23
C GLU A 151 17.79 -31.99 9.48
N THR A 152 17.15 -32.15 10.65
CA THR A 152 17.84 -32.21 11.93
C THR A 152 18.70 -33.48 11.94
N LYS A 153 20.01 -33.29 11.73
CA LYS A 153 21.02 -34.29 12.06
C LYS A 153 21.20 -34.36 13.56
#